data_53203847671b8ab002b9412635e8a33d
#
_entry.id   53203847671b8ab002b9412635e8a33d
#
_cell.length_a   1.000
_cell.length_b   1.000
_cell.length_c   1.000
_cell.angle_alpha   90.00
_cell.angle_beta   90.00
_cell.angle_gamma   90.00
#
_symmetry.space_group_name_H-M   'P 1'
#
loop_
_entity.id
_entity.type
_entity.pdbx_description
1 polymer ?
#
loop_
_entity_poly.entity_id
_entity_poly.type
_entity_poly.pdbx_seq_one_letter_code
_entity_poly.pdbx_strand_id
1 'polypeptide(L)'
;MLIDDTTMADASSELYEPVNQYKPVARNIGIVDGPFEYLTTAGVRLPLPFTTRMTVVRLGNGELFIHSPIAFDAALAKRLGAMGTVRHLVSPNQFHYAHIGEWSRAFPDAVTWASPRARKRAHSRGIDVRFDRDIGVEPPEEWRTEIDQIAVPGGIFGEMVFFHKESKTLILADTIINLELDKIRQPWRFAAKLTGMYYPRGQIFFGMRLPLFLQKRKTRAAVQKMLSWQPERIILSHGRWFDSNASETLQRTFGWAL
;
A
#
# COMPACT_ATOMS: atom_id res chain seq x y z
N MET A 1 20.51 11.70 26.17
CA MET A 1 19.97 12.86 25.41
C MET A 1 18.45 12.69 25.46
N LEU A 2 17.79 13.43 26.34
CA LEU A 2 16.34 13.36 26.55
C LEU A 2 15.65 13.78 25.26
N ILE A 3 14.81 12.92 24.74
CA ILE A 3 13.94 13.24 23.60
C ILE A 3 12.90 14.21 24.15
N ASP A 4 12.87 15.42 23.63
CA ASP A 4 11.99 16.51 24.02
C ASP A 4 10.53 16.08 23.82
N ASP A 5 9.74 16.06 24.89
CA ASP A 5 8.32 15.68 24.92
C ASP A 5 7.44 16.54 23.98
N THR A 6 7.92 17.72 23.61
CA THR A 6 7.27 18.62 22.65
C THR A 6 7.24 18.07 21.22
N THR A 7 8.19 17.20 20.86
CA THR A 7 8.24 16.55 19.52
C THR A 7 7.20 15.45 19.35
N MET A 8 6.74 14.83 20.44
CA MET A 8 5.76 13.73 20.38
C MET A 8 4.31 14.22 20.25
N ALA A 9 3.96 15.33 20.93
CA ALA A 9 2.60 15.90 20.85
C ALA A 9 2.28 16.50 19.48
N ASP A 10 3.29 16.98 18.76
CA ASP A 10 3.14 17.60 17.42
C ASP A 10 3.09 16.55 16.29
N ALA A 11 3.57 15.32 16.53
CA ALA A 11 3.55 14.23 15.55
C ALA A 11 2.17 13.58 15.38
N SER A 12 1.32 13.63 16.43
CA SER A 12 -0.02 13.00 16.38
C SER A 12 -0.95 13.69 15.38
N SER A 13 -0.83 15.01 15.15
CA SER A 13 -1.64 15.75 14.19
C SER A 13 -1.35 15.39 12.73
N GLU A 14 -0.19 14.79 12.46
CA GLU A 14 0.25 14.41 11.11
C GLU A 14 -0.22 12.99 10.74
N LEU A 15 -0.65 12.16 11.71
CA LEU A 15 -1.17 10.81 11.49
C LEU A 15 -2.63 10.78 11.03
N TYR A 16 -3.05 9.66 10.48
CA TYR A 16 -4.45 9.35 10.14
C TYR A 16 -5.11 8.63 11.32
N GLU A 17 -5.38 9.38 12.38
CA GLU A 17 -5.97 8.84 13.60
C GLU A 17 -7.40 8.26 13.40
N PRO A 18 -7.78 7.27 14.20
CA PRO A 18 -6.95 6.50 15.12
C PRO A 18 -6.03 5.53 14.39
N VAL A 19 -4.77 5.41 14.83
CA VAL A 19 -3.82 4.41 14.30
C VAL A 19 -4.07 3.04 14.92
N ASN A 20 -3.59 1.99 14.25
CA ASN A 20 -3.72 0.59 14.68
C ASN A 20 -5.16 0.16 14.99
N GLN A 21 -6.14 0.77 14.28
CA GLN A 21 -7.53 0.42 14.37
C GLN A 21 -8.12 0.13 12.99
N TYR A 22 -8.89 -0.95 12.90
CA TYR A 22 -9.61 -1.28 11.68
C TYR A 22 -10.72 -0.26 11.41
N LYS A 23 -10.70 0.32 10.22
CA LYS A 23 -11.68 1.30 9.72
C LYS A 23 -12.37 0.68 8.50
N PRO A 24 -13.68 0.37 8.57
CA PRO A 24 -14.40 -0.16 7.41
C PRO A 24 -14.45 0.90 6.29
N VAL A 25 -14.19 0.46 5.05
CA VAL A 25 -14.29 1.29 3.83
C VAL A 25 -15.56 0.93 3.06
N ALA A 26 -15.81 -0.37 2.90
CA ALA A 26 -17.01 -0.91 2.30
C ALA A 26 -17.24 -2.35 2.84
N ARG A 27 -18.22 -3.06 2.28
CA ARG A 27 -18.47 -4.45 2.66
C ARG A 27 -17.21 -5.30 2.41
N ASN A 28 -16.80 -6.04 3.41
CA ASN A 28 -15.66 -6.98 3.40
C ASN A 28 -14.28 -6.35 3.13
N ILE A 29 -14.16 -5.03 3.15
CA ILE A 29 -12.89 -4.32 2.97
C ILE A 29 -12.76 -3.13 3.92
N GLY A 30 -11.59 -2.96 4.50
CA GLY A 30 -11.24 -1.82 5.33
C GLY A 30 -9.74 -1.56 5.35
N ILE A 31 -9.37 -0.53 6.07
CA ILE A 31 -8.00 -0.07 6.21
C ILE A 31 -7.58 -0.03 7.68
N VAL A 32 -6.29 -0.09 7.90
CA VAL A 32 -5.68 0.27 9.19
C VAL A 32 -4.54 1.23 8.90
N ASP A 33 -4.66 2.45 9.41
CA ASP A 33 -3.57 3.39 9.38
C ASP A 33 -2.56 3.05 10.47
N GLY A 34 -1.28 3.10 10.12
CA GLY A 34 -0.17 2.81 11.01
C GLY A 34 0.58 4.05 11.45
N PRO A 35 1.61 3.87 12.31
CA PRO A 35 2.51 4.93 12.71
C PRO A 35 3.35 5.44 11.52
N PHE A 36 4.11 6.51 11.76
CA PHE A 36 5.12 6.95 10.80
C PHE A 36 6.22 5.93 10.62
N GLU A 37 6.62 5.78 9.37
CA GLU A 37 7.82 5.07 8.97
C GLU A 37 8.83 6.04 8.35
N TYR A 38 10.09 5.67 8.42
CA TYR A 38 11.18 6.44 7.83
C TYR A 38 11.92 5.61 6.81
N LEU A 39 12.11 6.16 5.63
CA LEU A 39 12.91 5.48 4.61
C LEU A 39 14.35 5.31 5.11
N THR A 40 14.79 4.06 5.22
CA THR A 40 16.18 3.74 5.55
C THR A 40 16.92 3.27 4.30
N THR A 41 18.01 3.94 3.95
CA THR A 41 18.84 3.57 2.80
C THR A 41 20.30 3.46 3.25
N ALA A 42 20.94 2.32 2.94
CA ALA A 42 22.33 2.02 3.34
C ALA A 42 22.60 2.22 4.86
N GLY A 43 21.62 1.86 5.71
CA GLY A 43 21.72 2.03 7.17
C GLY A 43 21.48 3.47 7.66
N VAL A 44 21.25 4.41 6.75
CA VAL A 44 20.95 5.82 7.09
C VAL A 44 19.44 6.03 7.04
N ARG A 45 18.88 6.48 8.17
CA ARG A 45 17.48 6.90 8.27
C ARG A 45 17.35 8.29 7.62
N LEU A 46 16.64 8.34 6.49
CA LEU A 46 16.36 9.62 5.84
C LEU A 46 15.27 10.38 6.63
N PRO A 47 15.36 11.70 6.73
CA PRO A 47 14.36 12.53 7.43
C PRO A 47 13.10 12.72 6.57
N LEU A 48 12.59 11.65 5.99
CA LEU A 48 11.37 11.60 5.19
C LEU A 48 10.37 10.69 5.91
N PRO A 49 9.55 11.24 6.82
CA PRO A 49 8.47 10.50 7.42
C PRO A 49 7.35 10.29 6.40
N PHE A 50 6.76 9.11 6.41
CA PHE A 50 5.54 8.85 5.65
C PHE A 50 4.59 8.02 6.50
N THR A 51 3.31 8.32 6.35
CA THR A 51 2.25 7.54 6.97
C THR A 51 2.14 6.19 6.30
N THR A 52 1.81 5.15 7.06
CA THR A 52 1.62 3.81 6.54
C THR A 52 0.15 3.40 6.61
N ARG A 53 -0.26 2.54 5.70
CA ARG A 53 -1.60 1.95 5.70
C ARG A 53 -1.55 0.55 5.14
N MET A 54 -2.20 -0.38 5.85
CA MET A 54 -2.53 -1.69 5.30
C MET A 54 -4.00 -1.76 4.91
N THR A 55 -4.30 -2.58 3.90
CA THR A 55 -5.67 -2.91 3.53
C THR A 55 -5.99 -4.33 3.96
N VAL A 56 -7.16 -4.53 4.53
CA VAL A 56 -7.66 -5.82 4.97
C VAL A 56 -8.92 -6.15 4.18
N VAL A 57 -8.90 -7.26 3.45
CA VAL A 57 -10.08 -7.81 2.77
C VAL A 57 -10.48 -9.11 3.47
N ARG A 58 -11.75 -9.26 3.78
CA ARG A 58 -12.32 -10.50 4.28
C ARG A 58 -12.93 -11.27 3.12
N LEU A 59 -12.35 -12.41 2.79
CA LEU A 59 -12.83 -13.28 1.73
C LEU A 59 -14.10 -14.04 2.15
N GLY A 60 -14.85 -14.51 1.19
CA GLY A 60 -16.13 -15.21 1.41
C GLY A 60 -16.00 -16.49 2.23
N ASN A 61 -14.83 -17.13 2.24
CA ASN A 61 -14.51 -18.28 3.09
C ASN A 61 -14.14 -17.89 4.55
N GLY A 62 -14.14 -16.58 4.88
CA GLY A 62 -13.78 -16.05 6.19
C GLY A 62 -12.29 -15.80 6.40
N GLU A 63 -11.46 -16.06 5.41
CA GLU A 63 -10.03 -15.74 5.46
C GLU A 63 -9.78 -14.24 5.27
N LEU A 64 -8.70 -13.74 5.85
CA LEU A 64 -8.25 -12.35 5.69
C LEU A 64 -7.06 -12.29 4.73
N PHE A 65 -7.19 -11.42 3.72
CA PHE A 65 -6.15 -10.97 2.83
C PHE A 65 -5.64 -9.62 3.33
N ILE A 66 -4.39 -9.57 3.77
CA ILE A 66 -3.75 -8.37 4.33
C ILE A 66 -2.71 -7.87 3.33
N HIS A 67 -2.98 -6.73 2.72
CA HIS A 67 -2.11 -6.06 1.77
C HIS A 67 -1.27 -4.99 2.48
N SER A 68 0.05 -5.03 2.26
CA SER A 68 0.98 -4.05 2.83
C SER A 68 0.90 -3.94 4.35
N PRO A 69 1.19 -5.03 5.11
CA PRO A 69 1.13 -5.00 6.56
C PRO A 69 1.94 -3.84 7.16
N ILE A 70 1.37 -3.12 8.12
CA ILE A 70 2.02 -2.08 8.91
C ILE A 70 2.79 -2.68 10.08
N ALA A 71 3.51 -1.85 10.84
CA ALA A 71 4.20 -2.26 12.06
C ALA A 71 3.28 -3.11 12.96
N PHE A 72 3.82 -4.21 13.47
CA PHE A 72 3.03 -5.18 14.23
C PHE A 72 2.52 -4.58 15.55
N ASP A 73 1.24 -4.78 15.81
CA ASP A 73 0.57 -4.43 17.05
C ASP A 73 -0.26 -5.62 17.53
N ALA A 74 0.00 -6.10 18.74
CA ALA A 74 -0.65 -7.31 19.27
C ALA A 74 -2.16 -7.14 19.50
N ALA A 75 -2.61 -5.93 19.88
CA ALA A 75 -4.04 -5.66 20.07
C ALA A 75 -4.78 -5.62 18.74
N LEU A 76 -4.15 -5.04 17.71
CA LEU A 76 -4.66 -5.08 16.33
C LEU A 76 -4.71 -6.51 15.79
N ALA A 77 -3.63 -7.29 15.96
CA ALA A 77 -3.57 -8.68 15.53
C ALA A 77 -4.68 -9.52 16.16
N LYS A 78 -4.93 -9.37 17.46
CA LYS A 78 -6.04 -10.02 18.16
C LYS A 78 -7.41 -9.63 17.57
N ARG A 79 -7.61 -8.34 17.27
CA ARG A 79 -8.86 -7.86 16.65
C ARG A 79 -9.07 -8.43 15.26
N LEU A 80 -8.04 -8.44 14.42
CA LEU A 80 -8.13 -9.02 13.08
C LEU A 80 -8.39 -10.53 13.14
N GLY A 81 -7.72 -11.26 14.04
CA GLY A 81 -7.98 -12.69 14.26
C GLY A 81 -9.41 -13.00 14.70
N ALA A 82 -10.08 -12.06 15.39
CA ALA A 82 -11.50 -12.20 15.74
C ALA A 82 -12.45 -11.89 14.55
N MET A 83 -11.96 -11.16 13.51
CA MET A 83 -12.75 -10.86 12.31
C MET A 83 -12.69 -11.99 11.28
N GLY A 84 -11.64 -12.80 11.28
CA GLY A 84 -11.44 -13.92 10.36
C GLY A 84 -10.06 -14.54 10.51
N THR A 85 -9.79 -15.60 9.78
CA THR A 85 -8.48 -16.26 9.76
C THR A 85 -7.49 -15.44 8.96
N VAL A 86 -6.46 -14.89 9.58
CA VAL A 86 -5.36 -14.22 8.85
C VAL A 86 -4.63 -15.26 8.01
N ARG A 87 -4.85 -15.25 6.70
CA ARG A 87 -4.38 -16.29 5.78
C ARG A 87 -3.39 -15.80 4.74
N HIS A 88 -3.51 -14.58 4.25
CA HIS A 88 -2.66 -14.05 3.20
C HIS A 88 -2.00 -12.75 3.63
N LEU A 89 -0.67 -12.75 3.72
CA LEU A 89 0.17 -11.59 4.01
C LEU A 89 0.90 -11.18 2.74
N VAL A 90 0.54 -10.03 2.17
CA VAL A 90 0.92 -9.65 0.80
C VAL A 90 1.83 -8.44 0.78
N SER A 91 3.03 -8.61 0.19
CA SER A 91 3.95 -7.54 -0.16
C SER A 91 3.73 -7.12 -1.61
N PRO A 92 3.02 -5.99 -1.88
CA PRO A 92 2.64 -5.57 -3.24
C PRO A 92 3.80 -5.10 -4.10
N ASN A 93 4.90 -4.66 -3.49
CA ASN A 93 6.11 -4.23 -4.16
C ASN A 93 7.37 -4.56 -3.32
N GLN A 94 8.54 -4.21 -3.84
CA GLN A 94 9.80 -4.51 -3.17
C GLN A 94 10.13 -3.62 -1.95
N PHE A 95 9.20 -2.82 -1.44
CA PHE A 95 9.37 -1.97 -0.26
C PHE A 95 8.44 -2.38 0.89
N HIS A 96 7.25 -2.88 0.57
CA HIS A 96 6.19 -3.22 1.52
C HIS A 96 6.33 -4.64 2.12
N TYR A 97 7.57 -5.07 2.39
CA TYR A 97 7.88 -6.36 3.04
C TYR A 97 8.30 -6.21 4.50
N ALA A 98 8.55 -4.98 4.97
CA ALA A 98 9.26 -4.72 6.22
C ALA A 98 8.61 -5.42 7.44
N HIS A 99 7.30 -5.46 7.49
CA HIS A 99 6.55 -6.03 8.62
C HIS A 99 5.96 -7.42 8.38
N ILE A 100 6.13 -7.99 7.18
CA ILE A 100 5.62 -9.34 6.85
C ILE A 100 6.13 -10.38 7.87
N GLY A 101 7.42 -10.32 8.24
CA GLY A 101 8.02 -11.29 9.17
C GLY A 101 7.42 -11.27 10.57
N GLU A 102 7.05 -10.10 11.09
CA GLU A 102 6.42 -9.98 12.42
C GLU A 102 5.00 -10.55 12.38
N TRP A 103 4.24 -10.20 11.35
CA TRP A 103 2.89 -10.73 11.14
C TRP A 103 2.88 -12.24 10.92
N SER A 104 3.82 -12.79 10.13
CA SER A 104 3.89 -14.23 9.90
C SER A 104 4.27 -15.03 11.15
N ARG A 105 5.07 -14.45 12.05
CA ARG A 105 5.34 -15.11 13.36
C ARG A 105 4.12 -15.14 14.25
N ALA A 106 3.28 -14.11 14.20
CA ALA A 106 2.03 -14.05 14.96
C ALA A 106 0.93 -14.95 14.37
N PHE A 107 0.99 -15.20 13.07
CA PHE A 107 0.04 -16.05 12.33
C PHE A 107 0.81 -17.09 11.51
N PRO A 108 1.31 -18.18 12.14
CA PRO A 108 2.20 -19.14 11.50
C PRO A 108 1.56 -19.93 10.35
N ASP A 109 0.23 -20.01 10.33
CA ASP A 109 -0.53 -20.65 9.24
C ASP A 109 -0.81 -19.71 8.06
N ALA A 110 -0.44 -18.43 8.17
CA ALA A 110 -0.59 -17.49 7.09
C ALA A 110 0.46 -17.71 6.00
N VAL A 111 0.03 -17.63 4.75
CA VAL A 111 0.88 -17.69 3.56
C VAL A 111 1.41 -16.29 3.25
N THR A 112 2.71 -16.16 3.14
CA THR A 112 3.38 -14.91 2.79
C THR A 112 3.64 -14.82 1.28
N TRP A 113 3.21 -13.73 0.65
CA TRP A 113 3.25 -13.52 -0.79
C TRP A 113 4.21 -12.39 -1.17
N ALA A 114 5.18 -12.70 -2.04
CA ALA A 114 6.16 -11.74 -2.53
C ALA A 114 5.78 -11.23 -3.92
N SER A 115 5.71 -9.91 -4.07
CA SER A 115 5.77 -9.29 -5.39
C SER A 115 7.13 -9.55 -6.06
N PRO A 116 7.23 -9.39 -7.38
CA PRO A 116 8.51 -9.49 -8.05
C PRO A 116 9.59 -8.63 -7.39
N ARG A 117 10.76 -9.20 -7.10
CA ARG A 117 11.91 -8.59 -6.42
C ARG A 117 11.80 -8.39 -4.90
N ALA A 118 10.62 -8.48 -4.29
CA ALA A 118 10.48 -8.31 -2.84
C ALA A 118 11.38 -9.29 -2.06
N ARG A 119 11.35 -10.57 -2.41
CA ARG A 119 12.20 -11.63 -1.82
C ARG A 119 13.69 -11.29 -1.89
N LYS A 120 14.19 -10.94 -3.09
CA LYS A 120 15.60 -10.60 -3.29
C LYS A 120 16.00 -9.37 -2.48
N ARG A 121 15.12 -8.36 -2.43
CA ARG A 121 15.40 -7.13 -1.69
C ARG A 121 15.39 -7.36 -0.18
N ALA A 122 14.43 -8.09 0.36
CA ALA A 122 14.39 -8.44 1.77
C ALA A 122 15.68 -9.14 2.19
N HIS A 123 16.08 -10.17 1.45
CA HIS A 123 17.34 -10.89 1.67
C HIS A 123 18.56 -9.95 1.63
N SER A 124 18.66 -9.07 0.60
CA SER A 124 19.79 -8.13 0.46
C SER A 124 19.86 -7.07 1.57
N ARG A 125 18.79 -6.88 2.31
CA ARG A 125 18.69 -5.96 3.45
C ARG A 125 18.83 -6.64 4.81
N GLY A 126 19.05 -7.95 4.84
CA GLY A 126 19.11 -8.73 6.07
C GLY A 126 17.78 -8.74 6.85
N ILE A 127 16.66 -8.49 6.17
CA ILE A 127 15.33 -8.55 6.79
C ILE A 127 14.94 -10.03 6.88
N ASP A 128 14.68 -10.50 8.09
CA ASP A 128 14.25 -11.87 8.38
C ASP A 128 12.76 -12.03 8.01
N VAL A 129 12.53 -12.27 6.71
CA VAL A 129 11.22 -12.61 6.17
C VAL A 129 11.34 -13.80 5.22
N ARG A 130 10.63 -14.85 5.53
CA ARG A 130 10.40 -15.96 4.61
C ARG A 130 9.15 -15.68 3.80
N PHE A 131 9.28 -15.72 2.48
CA PHE A 131 8.14 -15.72 1.58
C PHE A 131 7.83 -17.13 1.11
N ASP A 132 6.60 -17.56 1.26
CA ASP A 132 6.16 -18.90 0.85
C ASP A 132 5.89 -18.96 -0.64
N ARG A 133 5.24 -17.91 -1.20
CA ARG A 133 4.83 -17.85 -2.61
C ARG A 133 5.18 -16.52 -3.27
N ASP A 134 5.33 -16.55 -4.57
CA ASP A 134 5.45 -15.35 -5.40
C ASP A 134 4.09 -15.00 -6.03
N ILE A 135 3.79 -13.70 -6.10
CA ILE A 135 2.58 -13.20 -6.76
C ILE A 135 2.79 -13.32 -8.27
N GLY A 136 1.95 -14.12 -8.91
CA GLY A 136 1.94 -14.29 -10.36
C GLY A 136 1.29 -13.14 -11.12
N VAL A 137 1.20 -13.29 -12.44
CA VAL A 137 0.49 -12.31 -13.30
C VAL A 137 -1.01 -12.40 -13.05
N GLU A 138 -1.55 -13.62 -13.00
CA GLU A 138 -2.96 -13.90 -12.74
C GLU A 138 -3.20 -14.11 -11.24
N PRO A 139 -4.37 -13.74 -10.73
CA PRO A 139 -4.73 -14.01 -9.34
C PRO A 139 -4.79 -15.52 -9.10
N PRO A 140 -4.21 -16.01 -8.00
CA PRO A 140 -4.25 -17.43 -7.62
C PRO A 140 -5.66 -17.84 -7.16
N GLU A 141 -5.88 -19.16 -7.08
CA GLU A 141 -7.18 -19.73 -6.75
C GLU A 141 -7.75 -19.23 -5.42
N GLU A 142 -6.87 -18.94 -4.46
CA GLU A 142 -7.19 -18.51 -3.12
C GLU A 142 -8.07 -17.26 -3.07
N TRP A 143 -7.94 -16.35 -4.05
CA TRP A 143 -8.74 -15.11 -4.07
C TRP A 143 -9.26 -14.68 -5.43
N ARG A 144 -9.00 -15.42 -6.53
CA ARG A 144 -9.36 -15.00 -7.90
C ARG A 144 -10.85 -14.72 -8.13
N THR A 145 -11.72 -15.32 -7.33
CA THR A 145 -13.17 -15.08 -7.41
C THR A 145 -13.56 -13.70 -6.89
N GLU A 146 -12.79 -13.14 -5.97
CA GLU A 146 -13.11 -11.92 -5.23
C GLU A 146 -12.13 -10.77 -5.48
N ILE A 147 -10.86 -11.08 -5.78
CA ILE A 147 -9.81 -10.09 -6.01
C ILE A 147 -9.15 -10.35 -7.37
N ASP A 148 -9.17 -9.36 -8.24
CA ASP A 148 -8.34 -9.30 -9.45
C ASP A 148 -7.00 -8.60 -9.16
N GLN A 149 -6.02 -8.79 -10.05
CA GLN A 149 -4.70 -8.17 -9.92
C GLN A 149 -4.08 -7.84 -11.26
N ILE A 150 -3.16 -6.86 -11.26
CA ILE A 150 -2.35 -6.47 -12.42
C ILE A 150 -1.01 -5.91 -11.99
N ALA A 151 0.05 -6.18 -12.74
CA ALA A 151 1.35 -5.57 -12.52
C ALA A 151 1.42 -4.19 -13.17
N VAL A 152 1.80 -3.17 -12.40
CA VAL A 152 2.12 -1.82 -12.90
C VAL A 152 3.64 -1.71 -13.08
N PRO A 153 4.13 -1.39 -14.31
CA PRO A 153 5.55 -1.45 -14.65
C PRO A 153 6.29 -0.18 -14.18
N GLY A 154 6.58 -0.05 -12.90
CA GLY A 154 7.30 1.10 -12.32
C GLY A 154 8.82 0.94 -12.20
N GLY A 155 9.45 0.03 -12.93
CA GLY A 155 10.88 -0.26 -12.77
C GLY A 155 11.17 -0.90 -11.42
N ILE A 156 12.05 -0.27 -10.63
CA ILE A 156 12.31 -0.70 -9.24
C ILE A 156 11.13 -0.40 -8.31
N PHE A 157 10.23 0.51 -8.69
CA PHE A 157 9.03 0.88 -7.95
C PHE A 157 7.76 0.19 -8.47
N GLY A 158 7.89 -0.75 -9.45
CA GLY A 158 6.75 -1.49 -9.96
C GLY A 158 6.03 -2.26 -8.85
N GLU A 159 4.72 -2.30 -8.93
CA GLU A 159 3.88 -2.95 -7.91
C GLU A 159 2.80 -3.85 -8.51
N MET A 160 2.34 -4.78 -7.70
CA MET A 160 1.12 -5.53 -7.96
C MET A 160 -0.06 -4.74 -7.38
N VAL A 161 -0.96 -4.38 -8.27
CA VAL A 161 -2.21 -3.68 -7.94
C VAL A 161 -3.31 -4.70 -7.82
N PHE A 162 -4.20 -4.52 -6.85
CA PHE A 162 -5.31 -5.42 -6.60
C PHE A 162 -6.65 -4.69 -6.75
N PHE A 163 -7.69 -5.45 -7.04
CA PHE A 163 -9.04 -4.92 -7.18
C PHE A 163 -10.04 -5.84 -6.46
N HIS A 164 -10.64 -5.34 -5.39
CA HIS A 164 -11.71 -6.04 -4.69
C HIS A 164 -13.04 -5.85 -5.42
N LYS A 165 -13.55 -6.94 -6.02
CA LYS A 165 -14.67 -6.92 -6.97
C LYS A 165 -15.98 -6.48 -6.31
N GLU A 166 -16.32 -7.04 -5.14
CA GLU A 166 -17.58 -6.73 -4.46
C GLU A 166 -17.73 -5.25 -4.13
N SER A 167 -16.68 -4.62 -3.60
CA SER A 167 -16.70 -3.20 -3.22
C SER A 167 -16.26 -2.25 -4.33
N LYS A 168 -15.86 -2.78 -5.51
CA LYS A 168 -15.26 -2.00 -6.60
C LYS A 168 -14.11 -1.11 -6.15
N THR A 169 -13.28 -1.63 -5.28
CA THR A 169 -12.18 -0.87 -4.67
C THR A 169 -10.84 -1.31 -5.26
N LEU A 170 -10.12 -0.35 -5.85
CA LEU A 170 -8.75 -0.52 -6.30
C LEU A 170 -7.80 -0.35 -5.11
N ILE A 171 -6.83 -1.24 -4.96
CA ILE A 171 -5.87 -1.26 -3.87
C ILE A 171 -4.47 -1.04 -4.45
N LEU A 172 -3.91 0.11 -4.15
CA LEU A 172 -2.56 0.53 -4.55
C LEU A 172 -1.66 0.68 -3.33
N ALA A 173 -0.36 0.56 -3.53
CA ALA A 173 0.65 0.95 -2.55
C ALA A 173 1.27 2.31 -2.92
N ASP A 174 2.24 2.31 -3.85
CA ASP A 174 3.07 3.47 -4.19
C ASP A 174 2.76 4.09 -5.55
N THR A 175 1.95 3.45 -6.38
CA THR A 175 1.68 3.93 -7.75
C THR A 175 1.14 5.35 -7.77
N ILE A 176 0.23 5.68 -6.84
CA ILE A 176 -0.32 7.03 -6.65
C ILE A 176 -0.06 7.46 -5.20
N ILE A 177 0.44 8.67 -5.04
CA ILE A 177 0.65 9.33 -3.75
C ILE A 177 -0.27 10.54 -3.66
N ASN A 178 -0.94 10.72 -2.52
CA ASN A 178 -1.94 11.78 -2.31
C ASN A 178 -1.85 12.37 -0.89
N LEU A 179 -0.78 13.14 -0.64
CA LEU A 179 -0.44 13.67 0.69
C LEU A 179 -1.32 14.84 1.07
N GLU A 180 -1.84 14.88 2.27
CA GLU A 180 -2.48 16.06 2.85
C GLU A 180 -1.38 17.04 3.32
N LEU A 181 -1.39 18.28 2.78
CA LEU A 181 -0.30 19.22 2.98
C LEU A 181 -0.18 19.74 4.43
N ASP A 182 -1.26 19.72 5.19
CA ASP A 182 -1.30 20.03 6.61
C ASP A 182 -0.66 18.94 7.49
N LYS A 183 -0.59 17.71 6.96
CA LYS A 183 0.01 16.54 7.64
C LYS A 183 1.49 16.31 7.31
N ILE A 184 2.11 17.19 6.54
CA ILE A 184 3.53 17.08 6.17
C ILE A 184 4.28 18.38 6.39
N ARG A 185 5.53 18.29 6.89
CA ARG A 185 6.40 19.41 7.21
C ARG A 185 7.26 19.83 6.03
N GLN A 186 7.84 21.04 6.09
CA GLN A 186 8.91 21.45 5.18
C GLN A 186 10.17 20.58 5.41
N PRO A 187 10.94 20.30 4.36
CA PRO A 187 10.76 20.75 2.96
C PRO A 187 9.80 19.89 2.13
N TRP A 188 9.24 18.80 2.70
CA TRP A 188 8.44 17.80 2.00
C TRP A 188 7.11 18.35 1.48
N ARG A 189 6.53 19.32 2.19
CA ARG A 189 5.34 20.06 1.72
C ARG A 189 5.60 20.77 0.39
N PHE A 190 6.75 21.40 0.25
CA PHE A 190 7.15 22.03 -1.01
C PHE A 190 7.36 20.99 -2.12
N ALA A 191 8.08 19.91 -1.82
CA ALA A 191 8.28 18.81 -2.77
C ALA A 191 6.97 18.17 -3.24
N ALA A 192 6.00 17.95 -2.34
CA ALA A 192 4.68 17.43 -2.68
C ALA A 192 3.93 18.38 -3.63
N LYS A 193 3.98 19.69 -3.37
CA LYS A 193 3.38 20.70 -4.26
C LYS A 193 4.02 20.70 -5.64
N LEU A 194 5.36 20.70 -5.71
CA LEU A 194 6.11 20.70 -6.97
C LEU A 194 5.82 19.44 -7.81
N THR A 195 5.69 18.29 -7.16
CA THR A 195 5.47 17.01 -7.85
C THR A 195 3.99 16.72 -8.12
N GLY A 196 3.07 17.47 -7.54
CA GLY A 196 1.63 17.26 -7.62
C GLY A 196 1.10 16.10 -6.76
N MET A 197 1.93 15.51 -5.90
CA MET A 197 1.59 14.36 -5.05
C MET A 197 0.83 14.79 -3.79
N TYR A 198 -0.19 15.61 -3.93
CA TYR A 198 -0.97 16.12 -2.80
C TYR A 198 -2.46 16.09 -3.05
N TYR A 199 -3.22 16.01 -1.97
CA TYR A 199 -4.69 16.01 -1.96
C TYR A 199 -5.27 17.38 -2.39
N PRO A 200 -6.35 17.42 -3.18
CA PRO A 200 -7.13 16.28 -3.70
C PRO A 200 -6.61 15.72 -5.03
N ARG A 201 -5.53 16.26 -5.54
CA ARG A 201 -5.02 15.95 -6.88
C ARG A 201 -4.53 14.50 -6.98
N GLY A 202 -3.64 14.08 -6.09
CA GLY A 202 -2.92 12.82 -6.19
C GLY A 202 -2.13 12.67 -7.50
N GLN A 203 -0.98 12.08 -7.45
CA GLN A 203 -0.16 11.92 -8.65
C GLN A 203 0.72 10.69 -8.56
N ILE A 204 1.15 10.17 -9.70
CA ILE A 204 2.13 9.09 -9.81
C ILE A 204 3.36 9.43 -8.97
N PHE A 205 3.80 8.49 -8.15
CA PHE A 205 5.07 8.63 -7.43
C PHE A 205 6.19 9.01 -8.40
N PHE A 206 6.93 10.07 -8.09
CA PHE A 206 7.88 10.67 -9.04
C PHE A 206 8.91 9.66 -9.56
N GLY A 207 9.36 8.71 -8.73
CA GLY A 207 10.31 7.67 -9.11
C GLY A 207 9.78 6.66 -10.13
N MET A 208 8.45 6.56 -10.29
CA MET A 208 7.81 5.70 -11.28
C MET A 208 7.58 6.37 -12.63
N ARG A 209 7.58 7.71 -12.70
CA ARG A 209 7.17 8.43 -13.92
C ARG A 209 8.01 8.05 -15.14
N LEU A 210 9.33 8.08 -15.04
CA LEU A 210 10.22 7.72 -16.13
C LEU A 210 10.11 6.23 -16.52
N PRO A 211 10.19 5.26 -15.60
CA PRO A 211 9.94 3.86 -15.91
C PRO A 211 8.61 3.58 -16.60
N LEU A 212 7.52 4.21 -16.14
CA LEU A 212 6.20 4.07 -16.74
C LEU A 212 6.18 4.64 -18.16
N PHE A 213 6.79 5.80 -18.38
CA PHE A 213 6.90 6.41 -19.69
C PHE A 213 7.70 5.55 -20.67
N LEU A 214 8.86 5.03 -20.25
CA LEU A 214 9.69 4.13 -21.07
C LEU A 214 8.97 2.81 -21.41
N GLN A 215 8.03 2.38 -20.57
CA GLN A 215 7.22 1.18 -20.78
C GLN A 215 5.77 1.52 -21.16
N LYS A 216 5.56 2.59 -21.94
CA LYS A 216 4.22 3.14 -22.26
C LYS A 216 3.20 2.09 -22.69
N ARG A 217 3.58 1.12 -23.51
CA ARG A 217 2.65 0.05 -23.96
C ARG A 217 2.15 -0.81 -22.79
N LYS A 218 3.04 -1.23 -21.89
CA LYS A 218 2.67 -2.00 -20.69
C LYS A 218 1.87 -1.15 -19.71
N THR A 219 2.27 0.11 -19.54
CA THR A 219 1.55 1.09 -18.71
C THR A 219 0.12 1.27 -19.19
N ARG A 220 -0.07 1.49 -20.50
CA ARG A 220 -1.39 1.59 -21.12
C ARG A 220 -2.24 0.36 -20.84
N ALA A 221 -1.70 -0.84 -21.07
CA ALA A 221 -2.42 -2.08 -20.81
C ALA A 221 -2.86 -2.22 -19.36
N ALA A 222 -1.97 -1.90 -18.40
CA ALA A 222 -2.29 -1.92 -16.99
C ALA A 222 -3.39 -0.91 -16.62
N VAL A 223 -3.29 0.33 -17.13
CA VAL A 223 -4.29 1.37 -16.87
C VAL A 223 -5.64 1.02 -17.49
N GLN A 224 -5.66 0.51 -18.73
CA GLN A 224 -6.88 0.05 -19.38
C GLN A 224 -7.53 -1.10 -18.60
N LYS A 225 -6.73 -2.03 -18.09
CA LYS A 225 -7.23 -3.11 -17.22
C LYS A 225 -7.84 -2.55 -15.93
N MET A 226 -7.15 -1.64 -15.23
CA MET A 226 -7.70 -0.99 -14.02
C MET A 226 -9.01 -0.25 -14.31
N LEU A 227 -9.09 0.47 -15.43
CA LEU A 227 -10.32 1.16 -15.84
C LEU A 227 -11.45 0.20 -16.21
N SER A 228 -11.12 -0.96 -16.84
CA SER A 228 -12.13 -1.97 -17.18
C SER A 228 -12.81 -2.59 -15.96
N TRP A 229 -12.21 -2.54 -14.79
CA TRP A 229 -12.82 -2.95 -13.53
C TRP A 229 -13.84 -1.93 -12.99
N GLN A 230 -13.92 -0.73 -13.57
CA GLN A 230 -14.81 0.35 -13.14
C GLN A 230 -14.71 0.65 -11.63
N PRO A 231 -13.51 0.95 -11.13
CA PRO A 231 -13.34 1.19 -9.71
C PRO A 231 -14.12 2.44 -9.27
N GLU A 232 -14.73 2.35 -8.09
CA GLU A 232 -15.39 3.47 -7.42
C GLU A 232 -14.46 4.17 -6.44
N ARG A 233 -13.56 3.41 -5.80
CA ARG A 233 -12.63 3.85 -4.76
C ARG A 233 -11.21 3.43 -5.06
N ILE A 234 -10.23 4.18 -4.52
CA ILE A 234 -8.81 3.80 -4.55
C ILE A 234 -8.24 3.90 -3.14
N ILE A 235 -7.84 2.79 -2.55
CA ILE A 235 -7.04 2.77 -1.32
C ILE A 235 -5.57 2.92 -1.69
N LEU A 236 -4.85 3.77 -0.95
CA LEU A 236 -3.42 4.04 -1.09
C LEU A 236 -2.70 3.69 0.22
N SER A 237 -1.47 3.21 0.16
CA SER A 237 -0.68 2.99 1.39
C SER A 237 -0.15 4.28 2.01
N HIS A 238 -0.06 5.38 1.24
CA HIS A 238 0.47 6.65 1.70
C HIS A 238 -0.45 7.82 1.34
N GLY A 239 -0.79 8.62 2.35
CA GLY A 239 -1.65 9.78 2.18
C GLY A 239 -3.15 9.44 2.20
N ARG A 240 -3.98 10.39 1.77
CA ARG A 240 -5.43 10.24 1.76
C ARG A 240 -5.88 9.39 0.58
N TRP A 241 -6.64 8.34 0.84
CA TRP A 241 -7.25 7.50 -0.18
C TRP A 241 -8.46 8.20 -0.84
N PHE A 242 -8.87 7.73 -2.03
CA PHE A 242 -10.00 8.28 -2.77
C PHE A 242 -11.25 7.43 -2.48
N ASP A 243 -12.23 8.03 -1.82
CA ASP A 243 -13.51 7.42 -1.46
C ASP A 243 -14.53 7.40 -2.61
N SER A 244 -14.24 8.14 -3.69
CA SER A 244 -15.06 8.28 -4.88
C SER A 244 -14.21 8.66 -6.10
N ASN A 245 -14.82 8.69 -7.28
CA ASN A 245 -14.21 9.18 -8.53
C ASN A 245 -12.88 8.47 -8.92
N ALA A 246 -12.77 7.17 -8.60
CA ALA A 246 -11.56 6.40 -8.85
C ALA A 246 -11.21 6.34 -10.35
N SER A 247 -12.19 6.07 -11.22
CA SER A 247 -11.97 6.00 -12.66
C SER A 247 -11.51 7.33 -13.25
N GLU A 248 -12.09 8.44 -12.82
CA GLU A 248 -11.68 9.80 -13.23
C GLU A 248 -10.26 10.13 -12.73
N THR A 249 -9.95 9.72 -11.50
CA THR A 249 -8.61 9.87 -10.92
C THR A 249 -7.57 9.11 -11.73
N LEU A 250 -7.85 7.86 -12.14
CA LEU A 250 -6.97 7.10 -13.02
C LEU A 250 -6.80 7.77 -14.38
N GLN A 251 -7.88 8.20 -15.02
CA GLN A 251 -7.85 8.89 -16.32
C GLN A 251 -7.03 10.18 -16.24
N ARG A 252 -7.24 11.00 -15.23
CA ARG A 252 -6.48 12.23 -15.00
C ARG A 252 -4.99 11.94 -14.78
N THR A 253 -4.68 10.93 -13.97
CA THR A 253 -3.31 10.63 -13.53
C THR A 253 -2.49 9.97 -14.66
N PHE A 254 -3.14 9.12 -15.46
CA PHE A 254 -2.49 8.33 -16.50
C PHE A 254 -2.91 8.70 -17.93
N GLY A 255 -3.65 9.81 -18.13
CA GLY A 255 -4.15 10.22 -19.45
C GLY A 255 -3.06 10.35 -20.53
N TRP A 256 -1.81 10.65 -20.13
CA TRP A 256 -0.66 10.67 -21.03
C TRP A 256 -0.30 9.28 -21.61
N ALA A 257 -0.74 8.19 -20.99
CA ALA A 257 -0.48 6.83 -21.42
C ALA A 257 -1.64 6.25 -22.24
N LEU A 258 -2.85 6.76 -22.04
CA LEU A 258 -4.06 6.34 -22.76
C LEU A 258 -4.09 6.95 -24.17
#